data_3b2a5b900f852862f9236065bc075a9a
#
_entry.id   3b2a5b900f852862f9236065bc075a9a
#
_cell.length_a   1.000
_cell.length_b   1.000
_cell.length_c   1.000
_cell.angle_alpha   90.00
_cell.angle_beta   90.00
_cell.angle_gamma   90.00
#
_symmetry.space_group_name_H-M   'P 1'
#
loop_
_entity.id
_entity.type
_entity.pdbx_description
1 polymer ?
#
loop_
_entity_poly.entity_id
_entity_poly.type
_entity_poly.pdbx_seq_one_letter_code
_entity_poly.pdbx_strand_id
1 'polypeptide(L)'
;ERYEAFGTAGNAGKIKVKWDEIEEVRADEPMKVMLSNDEIVLTTAIRNTADVVTLETGTAEEPAPVELAQSEIAYIKPEDWRLGKGYKLTGRANFAYERQRGNSDTDELDFDADLTYRRLKDRFVAYAELERDKDNEKNKDVTTADNWQLSTRYHRFITKKWFYGGVLAADADDKADRELRLVAGPLVGYQFFESRPMNLRTELAITRVHEEYKNESDNNYTAAGWSIDFDKYLFDEFMQFYHRQNGLMSFNDYNDIVWNTWTGLRFPLVYGFVASTEVQTEYDGDAARDADDL
;
A
#
# COMPACT_ATOMS: atom_id res chain seq x y z
N GLU A 1 2.96 20.17 -2.55
CA GLU A 1 2.14 19.14 -3.21
C GLU A 1 1.66 19.71 -4.54
N ARG A 2 1.93 19.02 -5.66
CA ARG A 2 1.52 19.46 -6.99
C ARG A 2 0.12 18.95 -7.23
N TYR A 3 -0.82 19.83 -7.41
CA TYR A 3 -2.18 19.49 -7.85
C TYR A 3 -2.14 19.24 -9.35
N GLU A 4 -2.62 18.10 -9.79
CA GLU A 4 -2.82 17.81 -11.20
C GLU A 4 -4.26 18.16 -11.59
N ALA A 5 -4.42 19.09 -12.50
CA ALA A 5 -5.71 19.34 -13.12
C ALA A 5 -5.90 18.40 -14.30
N PHE A 6 -6.96 17.60 -14.29
CA PHE A 6 -7.33 16.75 -15.42
C PHE A 6 -8.38 17.46 -16.26
N GLY A 7 -7.97 17.90 -17.44
CA GLY A 7 -8.88 18.38 -18.47
C GLY A 7 -9.21 17.26 -19.46
N THR A 8 -10.46 17.10 -19.85
CA THR A 8 -10.86 16.32 -21.03
C THR A 8 -11.05 17.30 -22.16
N ALA A 9 -10.08 17.43 -23.04
CA ALA A 9 -10.23 18.16 -24.30
C ALA A 9 -10.67 17.16 -25.37
N GLY A 10 -11.96 16.99 -25.59
CA GLY A 10 -12.52 16.18 -26.65
C GLY A 10 -11.95 14.74 -26.68
N ASN A 11 -11.51 14.25 -27.83
CA ASN A 11 -10.92 12.90 -28.02
C ASN A 11 -9.43 12.79 -27.64
N ALA A 12 -8.83 13.78 -26.97
CA ALA A 12 -7.38 13.85 -26.75
C ALA A 12 -6.89 13.13 -25.47
N GLY A 13 -7.78 12.51 -24.69
CA GLY A 13 -7.41 11.81 -23.45
C GLY A 13 -7.14 12.74 -22.26
N LYS A 14 -6.45 12.22 -21.22
CA LYS A 14 -6.09 12.98 -20.02
C LYS A 14 -4.84 13.80 -20.27
N ILE A 15 -4.91 15.11 -20.07
CA ILE A 15 -3.76 16.02 -20.15
C ILE A 15 -3.35 16.35 -18.71
N LYS A 16 -2.07 16.17 -18.39
CA LYS A 16 -1.47 16.58 -17.11
C LYS A 16 -0.88 17.98 -17.29
N VAL A 17 -1.28 18.91 -16.43
CA VAL A 17 -0.72 20.26 -16.39
C VAL A 17 -0.25 20.52 -14.96
N LYS A 18 0.94 21.11 -14.79
CA LYS A 18 1.43 21.50 -13.47
C LYS A 18 0.60 22.63 -12.92
N TRP A 19 0.34 22.59 -11.62
CA TRP A 19 -0.51 23.60 -10.98
C TRP A 19 0.04 25.03 -11.10
N ASP A 20 1.35 25.18 -11.03
CA ASP A 20 2.08 26.45 -11.17
C ASP A 20 1.99 27.03 -12.60
N GLU A 21 1.61 26.23 -13.59
CA GLU A 21 1.40 26.62 -14.98
C GLU A 21 -0.08 26.95 -15.29
N ILE A 22 -0.98 26.79 -14.29
CA ILE A 22 -2.41 27.04 -14.44
C ILE A 22 -2.76 28.41 -13.86
N GLU A 23 -3.22 29.31 -14.69
CA GLU A 23 -3.72 30.63 -14.26
C GLU A 23 -5.19 30.55 -13.83
N GLU A 24 -6.01 29.78 -14.55
CA GLU A 24 -7.44 29.65 -14.27
C GLU A 24 -7.96 28.26 -14.65
N VAL A 25 -8.87 27.74 -13.80
CA VAL A 25 -9.68 26.53 -14.09
C VAL A 25 -11.13 26.93 -14.00
N ARG A 26 -11.90 26.73 -15.07
CA ARG A 26 -13.36 26.90 -15.09
C ARG A 26 -14.06 25.58 -15.34
N ALA A 27 -15.25 25.46 -14.75
CA ALA A 27 -16.13 24.31 -14.97
C ALA A 27 -17.57 24.86 -15.24
N ASP A 28 -18.27 24.17 -16.14
CA ASP A 28 -19.66 24.48 -16.46
C ASP A 28 -20.59 24.19 -15.26
N GLU A 29 -20.21 23.21 -14.42
CA GLU A 29 -20.92 22.88 -13.20
C GLU A 29 -20.05 23.19 -11.97
N PRO A 30 -20.66 23.63 -10.82
CA PRO A 30 -19.90 23.89 -9.61
C PRO A 30 -19.07 22.68 -9.17
N MET A 31 -17.77 22.88 -9.00
CA MET A 31 -16.85 21.89 -8.50
C MET A 31 -16.65 22.03 -6.99
N LYS A 32 -16.42 20.91 -6.32
CA LYS A 32 -16.12 20.89 -4.89
C LYS A 32 -14.63 21.12 -4.67
N VAL A 33 -14.29 22.05 -3.81
CA VAL A 33 -12.95 22.26 -3.27
C VAL A 33 -12.99 21.95 -1.79
N MET A 34 -12.16 21.01 -1.34
CA MET A 34 -12.02 20.64 0.06
C MET A 34 -10.84 21.39 0.65
N LEU A 35 -11.08 22.14 1.71
CA LEU A 35 -10.07 22.90 2.42
C LEU A 35 -9.34 22.02 3.46
N SER A 36 -8.22 22.49 3.96
CA SER A 36 -7.40 21.81 4.97
C SER A 36 -8.14 21.61 6.31
N ASN A 37 -9.14 22.47 6.58
CA ASN A 37 -10.03 22.38 7.75
C ASN A 37 -11.27 21.48 7.53
N ASP A 38 -11.34 20.73 6.41
CA ASP A 38 -12.46 19.87 5.96
C ASP A 38 -13.71 20.62 5.47
N GLU A 39 -13.67 21.93 5.38
CA GLU A 39 -14.74 22.69 4.76
C GLU A 39 -14.81 22.42 3.25
N ILE A 40 -16.04 22.33 2.74
CA ILE A 40 -16.29 22.12 1.30
C ILE A 40 -16.84 23.43 0.71
N VAL A 41 -16.07 23.99 -0.19
CA VAL A 41 -16.45 25.17 -0.97
C VAL A 41 -16.87 24.73 -2.36
N LEU A 42 -18.01 25.22 -2.82
CA LEU A 42 -18.46 25.03 -4.20
C LEU A 42 -18.02 26.26 -5.02
N THR A 43 -17.34 26.00 -6.13
CA THR A 43 -16.82 27.03 -7.01
C THR A 43 -17.00 26.66 -8.47
N THR A 44 -17.24 27.65 -9.34
CA THR A 44 -17.28 27.49 -10.80
C THR A 44 -15.94 27.83 -11.45
N ALA A 45 -15.09 28.61 -10.75
CA ALA A 45 -13.76 28.93 -11.24
C ALA A 45 -12.75 29.05 -10.11
N ILE A 46 -11.53 28.65 -10.41
CA ILE A 46 -10.36 28.73 -9.53
C ILE A 46 -9.31 29.53 -10.28
N ARG A 47 -8.92 30.70 -9.74
CA ARG A 47 -7.78 31.46 -10.26
C ARG A 47 -6.57 31.29 -9.35
N ASN A 48 -5.45 31.04 -9.98
CA ASN A 48 -4.18 30.86 -9.28
C ASN A 48 -3.26 32.05 -9.58
N THR A 49 -2.90 32.79 -8.54
CA THR A 49 -2.01 33.94 -8.66
C THR A 49 -0.89 33.77 -7.65
N ALA A 50 0.22 33.15 -8.11
CA ALA A 50 1.38 32.83 -7.30
C ALA A 50 1.02 32.02 -6.01
N ASP A 51 0.92 32.69 -4.85
CA ASP A 51 0.65 32.04 -3.56
C ASP A 51 -0.83 32.10 -3.13
N VAL A 52 -1.66 32.85 -3.87
CA VAL A 52 -3.09 33.07 -3.57
C VAL A 52 -3.96 32.39 -4.59
N VAL A 53 -4.95 31.66 -4.10
CA VAL A 53 -5.97 31.03 -4.93
C VAL A 53 -7.30 31.70 -4.65
N THR A 54 -7.94 32.20 -5.68
CA THR A 54 -9.29 32.82 -5.61
C THR A 54 -10.30 31.80 -6.10
N LEU A 55 -11.26 31.45 -5.25
CA LEU A 55 -12.42 30.64 -5.61
C LEU A 55 -13.59 31.54 -5.95
N GLU A 56 -14.13 31.43 -7.15
CA GLU A 56 -15.36 32.13 -7.53
C GLU A 56 -16.57 31.36 -6.99
N THR A 57 -17.09 31.82 -5.86
CA THR A 57 -18.32 31.32 -5.24
C THR A 57 -19.48 32.27 -5.52
N GLY A 58 -20.71 31.78 -5.43
CA GLY A 58 -21.91 32.59 -5.74
C GLY A 58 -22.45 32.38 -7.15
N THR A 59 -23.35 33.26 -7.57
CA THR A 59 -23.94 33.25 -8.91
C THR A 59 -23.25 34.26 -9.82
N ALA A 60 -23.51 34.18 -11.13
CA ALA A 60 -23.00 35.17 -12.07
C ALA A 60 -23.53 36.61 -11.78
N GLU A 61 -24.66 36.72 -11.07
CA GLU A 61 -25.29 37.99 -10.70
C GLU A 61 -24.77 38.56 -9.37
N GLU A 62 -24.33 37.67 -8.44
CA GLU A 62 -23.70 38.01 -7.16
C GLU A 62 -22.43 37.17 -6.95
N PRO A 63 -21.31 37.55 -7.59
CA PRO A 63 -20.05 36.86 -7.39
C PRO A 63 -19.50 37.12 -5.98
N ALA A 64 -19.14 36.06 -5.29
CA ALA A 64 -18.52 36.12 -3.95
C ALA A 64 -17.15 35.44 -4.00
N PRO A 65 -16.08 36.16 -4.40
CA PRO A 65 -14.74 35.57 -4.46
C PRO A 65 -14.22 35.30 -3.03
N VAL A 66 -13.65 34.12 -2.83
CA VAL A 66 -12.96 33.72 -1.60
C VAL A 66 -11.49 33.58 -1.90
N GLU A 67 -10.67 34.40 -1.28
CA GLU A 67 -9.21 34.31 -1.40
C GLU A 67 -8.64 33.42 -0.30
N LEU A 68 -7.79 32.47 -0.68
CA LEU A 68 -7.20 31.47 0.18
C LEU A 68 -5.71 31.34 -0.15
N ALA A 69 -4.90 31.03 0.86
CA ALA A 69 -3.56 30.57 0.58
C ALA A 69 -3.60 29.18 -0.11
N GLN A 70 -2.70 28.93 -1.03
CA GLN A 70 -2.62 27.62 -1.71
C GLN A 70 -2.54 26.44 -0.73
N SER A 71 -1.88 26.63 0.43
CA SER A 71 -1.76 25.62 1.50
C SER A 71 -3.09 25.30 2.20
N GLU A 72 -4.11 26.16 2.07
CA GLU A 72 -5.44 25.93 2.65
C GLU A 72 -6.30 25.00 1.78
N ILE A 73 -5.91 24.77 0.51
CA ILE A 73 -6.61 23.85 -0.38
C ILE A 73 -6.04 22.44 -0.18
N ALA A 74 -6.86 21.52 0.27
CA ALA A 74 -6.50 20.12 0.42
C ALA A 74 -6.73 19.31 -0.87
N TYR A 75 -7.91 19.46 -1.50
CA TYR A 75 -8.29 18.74 -2.71
C TYR A 75 -9.24 19.56 -3.60
N ILE A 76 -8.98 19.52 -4.90
CA ILE A 76 -9.91 19.99 -5.93
C ILE A 76 -10.63 18.75 -6.50
N LYS A 77 -11.97 18.77 -6.55
CA LYS A 77 -12.81 17.62 -6.89
C LYS A 77 -12.42 16.35 -6.08
N PRO A 78 -12.51 16.41 -4.72
CA PRO A 78 -12.16 15.28 -3.89
C PRO A 78 -12.98 14.04 -4.25
N GLU A 79 -12.37 12.87 -4.18
CA GLU A 79 -13.05 11.58 -4.34
C GLU A 79 -14.16 11.43 -3.28
N ASP A 80 -15.26 10.77 -3.64
CA ASP A 80 -16.45 10.65 -2.78
C ASP A 80 -16.17 10.06 -1.40
N TRP A 81 -15.24 9.12 -1.30
CA TRP A 81 -14.88 8.53 -0.02
C TRP A 81 -14.26 9.55 0.96
N ARG A 82 -13.55 10.57 0.45
CA ARG A 82 -13.01 11.68 1.25
C ARG A 82 -14.11 12.60 1.79
N LEU A 83 -15.22 12.65 1.06
CA LEU A 83 -16.44 13.36 1.48
C LEU A 83 -17.34 12.53 2.40
N GLY A 84 -16.87 11.35 2.83
CA GLY A 84 -17.68 10.43 3.63
C GLY A 84 -18.73 9.65 2.84
N LYS A 85 -18.68 9.70 1.51
CA LYS A 85 -19.63 9.03 0.61
C LYS A 85 -18.94 7.87 -0.11
N GLY A 86 -19.47 6.65 0.05
CA GLY A 86 -18.94 5.49 -0.64
C GLY A 86 -17.56 5.04 -0.11
N TYR A 87 -16.78 4.46 -0.99
CA TYR A 87 -15.48 3.87 -0.69
C TYR A 87 -14.53 3.98 -1.90
N LYS A 88 -13.24 3.79 -1.64
CA LYS A 88 -12.22 3.55 -2.66
C LYS A 88 -11.72 2.13 -2.52
N LEU A 89 -11.72 1.39 -3.62
CA LEU A 89 -11.13 0.07 -3.72
C LEU A 89 -9.91 0.17 -4.63
N THR A 90 -8.77 -0.26 -4.13
CA THR A 90 -7.53 -0.37 -4.91
C THR A 90 -6.92 -1.73 -4.65
N GLY A 91 -6.33 -2.32 -5.66
CA GLY A 91 -5.71 -3.61 -5.52
C GLY A 91 -4.87 -3.93 -6.73
N ARG A 92 -4.07 -4.96 -6.58
CA ARG A 92 -3.19 -5.49 -7.59
C ARG A 92 -3.07 -6.98 -7.38
N ALA A 93 -2.90 -7.71 -8.46
CA ALA A 93 -2.52 -9.11 -8.44
C ALA A 93 -1.40 -9.33 -9.46
N ASN A 94 -0.40 -10.08 -9.07
CA ASN A 94 0.68 -10.53 -9.93
C ASN A 94 0.64 -12.05 -10.02
N PHE A 95 1.01 -12.57 -11.15
CA PHE A 95 1.10 -13.99 -11.41
C PHE A 95 2.32 -14.25 -12.28
N ALA A 96 3.19 -15.14 -11.85
CA ALA A 96 4.31 -15.63 -12.62
C ALA A 96 4.30 -17.17 -12.66
N TYR A 97 4.63 -17.72 -13.80
CA TYR A 97 4.83 -19.16 -13.97
C TYR A 97 6.06 -19.37 -14.84
N GLU A 98 7.02 -20.08 -14.28
CA GLU A 98 8.22 -20.48 -15.01
C GLU A 98 8.26 -21.99 -15.14
N ARG A 99 8.66 -22.46 -16.31
CA ARG A 99 8.87 -23.88 -16.59
C ARG A 99 10.18 -24.09 -17.29
N GLN A 100 11.11 -24.71 -16.62
CA GLN A 100 12.40 -25.09 -17.19
C GLN A 100 12.44 -26.58 -17.46
N ARG A 101 12.98 -26.97 -18.61
CA ARG A 101 13.16 -28.37 -19.00
C ARG A 101 14.57 -28.56 -19.57
N GLY A 102 15.24 -29.66 -19.18
CA GLY A 102 16.61 -29.95 -19.63
C GLY A 102 17.35 -30.91 -18.71
N ASN A 103 18.51 -30.51 -18.23
CA ASN A 103 19.28 -31.29 -17.26
C ASN A 103 18.65 -31.31 -15.84
N SER A 104 17.92 -30.25 -15.52
CA SER A 104 16.98 -30.16 -14.41
C SER A 104 15.63 -29.72 -14.93
N ASP A 105 14.56 -30.29 -14.42
CA ASP A 105 13.20 -29.90 -14.76
C ASP A 105 12.60 -29.20 -13.54
N THR A 106 12.34 -27.86 -13.66
CA THR A 106 11.70 -27.07 -12.60
C THR A 106 10.38 -26.49 -13.07
N ASP A 107 9.41 -26.44 -12.18
CA ASP A 107 8.13 -25.73 -12.34
C ASP A 107 8.00 -24.78 -11.14
N GLU A 108 7.95 -23.48 -11.41
CA GLU A 108 7.81 -22.42 -10.39
C GLU A 108 6.50 -21.68 -10.62
N LEU A 109 5.75 -21.44 -9.55
CA LEU A 109 4.48 -20.73 -9.55
C LEU A 109 4.48 -19.70 -8.44
N ASP A 110 4.36 -18.42 -8.84
CA ASP A 110 4.25 -17.29 -7.91
C ASP A 110 2.94 -16.57 -8.14
N PHE A 111 2.27 -16.26 -7.06
CA PHE A 111 1.09 -15.42 -7.04
C PHE A 111 1.14 -14.49 -5.84
N ASP A 112 0.97 -13.19 -6.06
CA ASP A 112 0.71 -12.23 -5.01
C ASP A 112 -0.46 -11.31 -5.32
N ALA A 113 -1.19 -10.91 -4.30
CA ALA A 113 -2.30 -9.96 -4.43
C ALA A 113 -2.37 -9.04 -3.21
N ASP A 114 -2.62 -7.76 -3.47
CA ASP A 114 -2.95 -6.79 -2.45
C ASP A 114 -4.29 -6.11 -2.74
N LEU A 115 -5.05 -5.87 -1.68
CA LEU A 115 -6.34 -5.20 -1.75
C LEU A 115 -6.45 -4.17 -0.62
N THR A 116 -6.84 -2.95 -0.95
CA THR A 116 -7.15 -1.90 0.02
C THR A 116 -8.57 -1.38 -0.22
N TYR A 117 -9.41 -1.52 0.79
CA TYR A 117 -10.73 -0.89 0.86
C TYR A 117 -10.65 0.30 1.82
N ARG A 118 -10.94 1.52 1.32
CA ARG A 118 -10.80 2.77 2.06
C ARG A 118 -12.10 3.55 2.10
N ARG A 119 -12.53 3.90 3.30
CA ARG A 119 -13.61 4.86 3.58
C ARG A 119 -13.03 6.03 4.39
N LEU A 120 -13.81 7.06 4.62
CA LEU A 120 -13.34 8.26 5.36
C LEU A 120 -12.65 7.90 6.68
N LYS A 121 -13.27 7.03 7.47
CA LYS A 121 -12.76 6.65 8.82
C LYS A 121 -12.26 5.22 8.93
N ASP A 122 -12.39 4.42 7.88
CA ASP A 122 -12.05 3.01 7.92
C ASP A 122 -11.14 2.63 6.75
N ARG A 123 -10.20 1.76 7.01
CA ARG A 123 -9.40 1.09 5.97
C ARG A 123 -9.27 -0.38 6.31
N PHE A 124 -9.46 -1.21 5.31
CA PHE A 124 -9.17 -2.63 5.36
C PHE A 124 -8.11 -2.92 4.30
N VAL A 125 -7.06 -3.63 4.70
CA VAL A 125 -5.96 -4.05 3.83
C VAL A 125 -5.89 -5.57 3.89
N ALA A 126 -5.83 -6.22 2.74
CA ALA A 126 -5.58 -7.65 2.63
C ALA A 126 -4.39 -7.88 1.71
N TYR A 127 -3.58 -8.87 2.04
CA TYR A 127 -2.45 -9.34 1.26
C TYR A 127 -2.46 -10.86 1.24
N ALA A 128 -2.19 -11.45 0.09
CA ALA A 128 -2.04 -12.88 -0.10
C ALA A 128 -0.84 -13.16 -1.01
N GLU A 129 -0.09 -14.19 -0.70
CA GLU A 129 1.06 -14.66 -1.47
C GLU A 129 1.06 -16.19 -1.49
N LEU A 130 1.46 -16.76 -2.59
CA LEU A 130 1.65 -18.20 -2.80
C LEU A 130 2.89 -18.37 -3.66
N GLU A 131 3.85 -19.12 -3.16
CA GLU A 131 5.04 -19.58 -3.87
C GLU A 131 5.03 -21.11 -3.89
N ARG A 132 5.16 -21.70 -5.06
CA ARG A 132 5.26 -23.16 -5.19
C ARG A 132 6.30 -23.54 -6.22
N ASP A 133 7.35 -24.19 -5.75
CA ASP A 133 8.45 -24.68 -6.57
C ASP A 133 8.48 -26.22 -6.55
N LYS A 134 8.65 -26.80 -7.72
CA LYS A 134 8.84 -28.23 -7.88
C LYS A 134 10.09 -28.48 -8.71
N ASP A 135 10.95 -29.32 -8.19
CA ASP A 135 12.11 -29.83 -8.91
C ASP A 135 11.89 -31.32 -9.27
N ASN A 136 12.16 -31.65 -10.51
CA ASN A 136 11.99 -33.00 -11.04
C ASN A 136 13.36 -33.64 -11.24
N GLU A 137 14.01 -34.09 -10.15
CA GLU A 137 15.24 -34.83 -10.21
C GLU A 137 14.97 -36.32 -10.37
N LYS A 138 15.46 -36.92 -11.47
CA LYS A 138 15.52 -38.37 -11.71
C LYS A 138 14.19 -39.12 -11.55
N ASN A 139 13.09 -38.58 -12.18
CA ASN A 139 11.74 -39.16 -12.11
C ASN A 139 11.08 -39.16 -10.74
N LYS A 140 11.43 -38.23 -9.87
CA LYS A 140 10.68 -37.93 -8.65
C LYS A 140 10.40 -36.43 -8.63
N ASP A 141 9.10 -36.07 -8.54
CA ASP A 141 8.69 -34.70 -8.22
C ASP A 141 9.06 -34.44 -6.75
N VAL A 142 9.99 -33.51 -6.52
CA VAL A 142 10.34 -33.02 -5.20
C VAL A 142 9.82 -31.60 -5.10
N THR A 143 8.91 -31.34 -4.18
CA THR A 143 8.51 -29.97 -3.85
C THR A 143 9.65 -29.31 -3.10
N THR A 144 10.20 -28.23 -3.66
CA THR A 144 11.34 -27.50 -3.08
C THR A 144 10.91 -26.25 -2.34
N ALA A 145 9.71 -25.73 -2.62
CA ALA A 145 9.03 -24.72 -1.84
C ALA A 145 7.52 -24.92 -1.96
N ASP A 146 6.79 -24.73 -0.88
CA ASP A 146 5.33 -24.64 -0.83
C ASP A 146 4.98 -23.66 0.31
N ASN A 147 5.10 -22.36 -0.01
CA ASN A 147 4.97 -21.28 0.94
C ASN A 147 3.70 -20.49 0.62
N TRP A 148 2.98 -20.09 1.65
CA TRP A 148 1.87 -19.17 1.47
C TRP A 148 1.75 -18.21 2.64
N GLN A 149 1.25 -17.02 2.36
CA GLN A 149 0.97 -16.00 3.35
C GLN A 149 -0.39 -15.34 3.07
N LEU A 150 -1.15 -15.14 4.13
CA LEU A 150 -2.39 -14.34 4.11
C LEU A 150 -2.34 -13.36 5.27
N SER A 151 -2.52 -12.08 5.02
CA SER A 151 -2.64 -11.08 6.08
C SER A 151 -3.78 -10.12 5.83
N THR A 152 -4.42 -9.70 6.92
CA THR A 152 -5.48 -8.70 6.91
C THR A 152 -5.24 -7.70 8.02
N ARG A 153 -5.50 -6.41 7.73
CA ARG A 153 -5.41 -5.33 8.70
C ARG A 153 -6.66 -4.46 8.63
N TYR A 154 -7.22 -4.18 9.76
CA TYR A 154 -8.30 -3.21 9.90
C TYR A 154 -7.80 -1.97 10.63
N HIS A 155 -8.08 -0.80 10.08
CA HIS A 155 -7.70 0.50 10.64
C HIS A 155 -8.93 1.37 10.83
N ARG A 156 -9.09 1.92 12.03
CA ARG A 156 -10.07 2.93 12.38
C ARG A 156 -9.36 4.25 12.65
N PHE A 157 -9.62 5.25 11.83
CA PHE A 157 -9.01 6.58 11.94
C PHE A 157 -9.66 7.40 13.04
N ILE A 158 -8.85 7.87 14.00
CA ILE A 158 -9.23 8.80 15.07
C ILE A 158 -9.10 10.23 14.55
N THR A 159 -8.03 10.52 13.81
CA THR A 159 -7.77 11.76 13.11
C THR A 159 -7.52 11.48 11.64
N LYS A 160 -7.17 12.49 10.83
CA LYS A 160 -6.73 12.27 9.42
C LYS A 160 -5.49 11.38 9.31
N LYS A 161 -4.68 11.29 10.38
CA LYS A 161 -3.38 10.62 10.39
C LYS A 161 -3.28 9.46 11.37
N TRP A 162 -3.78 9.61 12.60
CA TRP A 162 -3.72 8.56 13.60
C TRP A 162 -4.85 7.55 13.43
N PHE A 163 -4.51 6.28 13.51
CA PHE A 163 -5.47 5.18 13.49
C PHE A 163 -5.07 4.09 14.47
N TYR A 164 -6.03 3.28 14.87
CA TYR A 164 -5.88 2.05 15.61
C TYR A 164 -6.64 0.93 14.90
N GLY A 165 -6.38 -0.30 15.29
CA GLY A 165 -7.08 -1.43 14.69
C GLY A 165 -6.54 -2.77 15.14
N GLY A 166 -6.55 -3.72 14.22
CA GLY A 166 -6.06 -5.07 14.44
C GLY A 166 -5.43 -5.67 13.21
N VAL A 167 -4.52 -6.61 13.44
CA VAL A 167 -3.89 -7.45 12.44
C VAL A 167 -4.25 -8.91 12.68
N LEU A 168 -4.52 -9.63 11.59
CA LEU A 168 -4.60 -11.08 11.54
C LEU A 168 -3.72 -11.52 10.37
N ALA A 169 -2.82 -12.47 10.62
CA ALA A 169 -2.02 -13.07 9.57
C ALA A 169 -1.90 -14.59 9.82
N ALA A 170 -1.75 -15.32 8.73
CA ALA A 170 -1.46 -16.73 8.72
C ALA A 170 -0.47 -17.02 7.60
N ASP A 171 0.53 -17.83 7.85
CA ASP A 171 1.50 -18.26 6.86
C ASP A 171 2.01 -19.68 7.15
N ALA A 172 2.52 -20.33 6.12
CA ALA A 172 3.27 -21.57 6.19
C ALA A 172 4.54 -21.45 5.34
N ASP A 173 5.59 -22.11 5.78
CA ASP A 173 6.91 -22.07 5.14
C ASP A 173 7.57 -23.43 5.23
N ASP A 174 7.60 -24.13 4.12
CA ASP A 174 8.15 -25.48 4.01
C ASP A 174 9.67 -25.51 4.27
N LYS A 175 10.39 -24.43 3.89
CA LYS A 175 11.84 -24.31 4.08
C LYS A 175 12.21 -24.12 5.55
N ALA A 176 11.35 -23.45 6.32
CA ALA A 176 11.49 -23.25 7.75
C ALA A 176 10.84 -24.37 8.60
N ASP A 177 10.43 -25.49 7.98
CA ASP A 177 9.72 -26.62 8.63
C ASP A 177 8.45 -26.20 9.40
N ARG A 178 7.91 -25.01 9.07
CA ARG A 178 6.75 -24.39 9.72
C ARG A 178 5.46 -24.70 8.96
N GLU A 179 4.60 -25.55 9.57
CA GLU A 179 3.30 -25.92 9.00
C GLU A 179 2.30 -24.75 9.04
N LEU A 180 2.33 -23.98 10.12
CA LEU A 180 1.42 -22.86 10.30
C LEU A 180 1.99 -21.85 11.30
N ARG A 181 1.92 -20.57 10.96
CA ARG A 181 2.08 -19.47 11.91
C ARG A 181 0.82 -18.60 11.88
N LEU A 182 0.24 -18.37 13.04
CA LEU A 182 -0.90 -17.48 13.23
C LEU A 182 -0.45 -16.27 14.03
N VAL A 183 -0.76 -15.08 13.55
CA VAL A 183 -0.44 -13.80 14.19
C VAL A 183 -1.72 -13.00 14.35
N ALA A 184 -2.03 -12.58 15.58
CA ALA A 184 -3.19 -11.74 15.84
C ALA A 184 -2.90 -10.71 16.94
N GLY A 185 -3.37 -9.48 16.75
CA GLY A 185 -3.21 -8.48 17.79
C GLY A 185 -3.72 -7.09 17.46
N PRO A 186 -3.84 -6.22 18.46
CA PRO A 186 -4.12 -4.80 18.26
C PRO A 186 -2.93 -4.08 17.66
N LEU A 187 -3.22 -3.03 16.90
CA LEU A 187 -2.22 -2.13 16.32
C LEU A 187 -2.61 -0.67 16.49
N VAL A 188 -1.59 0.19 16.41
CA VAL A 188 -1.71 1.64 16.27
C VAL A 188 -0.79 2.08 15.15
N GLY A 189 -1.20 3.09 14.40
CA GLY A 189 -0.37 3.55 13.29
C GLY A 189 -0.59 5.01 12.95
N TYR A 190 0.29 5.48 12.08
CA TYR A 190 0.31 6.85 11.64
C TYR A 190 0.47 6.93 10.11
N GLN A 191 -0.43 7.68 9.48
CA GLN A 191 -0.41 7.99 8.07
C GLN A 191 0.31 9.32 7.87
N PHE A 192 1.56 9.29 7.43
CA PHE A 192 2.34 10.51 7.17
C PHE A 192 1.82 11.23 5.93
N PHE A 193 1.66 10.46 4.84
CA PHE A 193 1.17 10.93 3.56
C PHE A 193 0.16 9.95 2.99
N GLU A 194 -0.98 10.44 2.50
CA GLU A 194 -2.00 9.66 1.79
C GLU A 194 -2.43 10.47 0.56
N SER A 195 -1.54 10.58 -0.40
CA SER A 195 -1.76 11.30 -1.65
C SER A 195 -1.38 10.42 -2.83
N ARG A 196 -1.81 10.79 -4.03
CA ARG A 196 -1.47 10.04 -5.24
C ARG A 196 0.05 9.99 -5.50
N PRO A 197 0.80 11.12 -5.40
CA PRO A 197 2.23 11.10 -5.66
C PRO A 197 3.05 10.40 -4.58
N MET A 198 2.53 10.27 -3.35
CA MET A 198 3.28 9.67 -2.25
C MET A 198 2.35 9.14 -1.16
N ASN A 199 2.64 7.94 -0.69
CA ASN A 199 2.05 7.34 0.49
C ASN A 199 3.16 6.92 1.45
N LEU A 200 2.97 7.16 2.74
CA LEU A 200 3.81 6.63 3.80
C LEU A 200 2.96 6.36 5.03
N ARG A 201 2.97 5.13 5.46
CA ARG A 201 2.28 4.62 6.64
C ARG A 201 3.22 3.78 7.47
N THR A 202 3.12 3.93 8.78
CA THR A 202 3.81 3.06 9.74
C THR A 202 2.82 2.54 10.76
N GLU A 203 3.08 1.34 11.26
CA GLU A 203 2.25 0.65 12.24
C GLU A 203 3.14 -0.01 13.29
N LEU A 204 2.64 -0.04 14.52
CA LEU A 204 3.18 -0.84 15.62
C LEU A 204 2.05 -1.70 16.17
N ALA A 205 2.35 -2.94 16.52
CA ALA A 205 1.40 -3.91 17.04
C ALA A 205 1.97 -4.63 18.26
N ILE A 206 1.08 -5.12 19.10
CA ILE A 206 1.39 -6.16 20.09
C ILE A 206 0.59 -7.37 19.65
N THR A 207 1.28 -8.45 19.31
CA THR A 207 0.65 -9.62 18.72
C THR A 207 0.87 -10.86 19.56
N ARG A 208 -0.10 -11.77 19.53
CA ARG A 208 0.07 -13.16 19.94
C ARG A 208 0.43 -13.95 18.70
N VAL A 209 1.50 -14.72 18.79
CA VAL A 209 1.99 -15.63 17.76
C VAL A 209 1.80 -17.07 18.24
N HIS A 210 1.32 -17.90 17.33
CA HIS A 210 1.23 -19.35 17.49
C HIS A 210 1.88 -20.00 16.27
N GLU A 211 2.84 -20.89 16.50
CA GLU A 211 3.59 -21.57 15.47
C GLU A 211 3.48 -23.10 15.67
N GLU A 212 3.16 -23.78 14.58
CA GLU A 212 3.15 -25.23 14.48
C GLU A 212 4.27 -25.67 13.53
N TYR A 213 5.12 -26.60 13.99
CA TYR A 213 6.24 -27.12 13.24
C TYR A 213 6.05 -28.61 12.94
N LYS A 214 6.61 -29.09 11.81
CA LYS A 214 6.50 -30.51 11.40
C LYS A 214 7.25 -31.44 12.33
N ASN A 215 8.42 -31.03 12.78
CA ASN A 215 9.35 -31.89 13.52
C ASN A 215 9.71 -31.37 14.91
N GLU A 216 9.26 -30.17 15.27
CA GLU A 216 9.51 -29.53 16.56
C GLU A 216 8.24 -29.34 17.36
N SER A 217 8.36 -28.88 18.61
CA SER A 217 7.21 -28.55 19.43
C SER A 217 6.63 -27.19 19.06
N ASP A 218 5.31 -27.09 19.11
CA ASP A 218 4.59 -25.84 18.89
C ASP A 218 5.08 -24.72 19.81
N ASN A 219 5.16 -23.52 19.28
CA ASN A 219 5.60 -22.34 19.99
C ASN A 219 4.47 -21.30 20.14
N ASN A 220 4.43 -20.65 21.28
CA ASN A 220 3.43 -19.62 21.59
C ASN A 220 4.07 -18.47 22.33
N TYR A 221 4.11 -17.29 21.70
CA TYR A 221 4.73 -16.12 22.30
C TYR A 221 3.96 -14.84 22.02
N THR A 222 4.36 -13.78 22.71
CA THR A 222 3.90 -12.43 22.45
C THR A 222 5.04 -11.65 21.79
N ALA A 223 4.73 -10.89 20.74
CA ALA A 223 5.71 -10.16 19.98
C ALA A 223 5.32 -8.69 19.79
N ALA A 224 6.31 -7.82 19.67
CA ALA A 224 6.16 -6.51 19.07
C ALA A 224 6.18 -6.68 17.54
N GLY A 225 5.16 -6.17 16.88
CA GLY A 225 5.10 -6.13 15.42
C GLY A 225 5.28 -4.71 14.90
N TRP A 226 5.86 -4.57 13.71
CA TRP A 226 5.89 -3.30 13.00
C TRP A 226 5.61 -3.49 11.52
N SER A 227 5.16 -2.40 10.87
CA SER A 227 4.98 -2.37 9.42
C SER A 227 5.32 -0.98 8.90
N ILE A 228 5.97 -0.93 7.74
CA ILE A 228 6.24 0.27 6.97
C ILE A 228 5.70 0.02 5.56
N ASP A 229 4.94 0.97 5.05
CA ASP A 229 4.40 0.94 3.69
C ASP A 229 4.65 2.31 3.07
N PHE A 230 5.58 2.35 2.11
CA PHE A 230 5.98 3.55 1.40
C PHE A 230 5.89 3.35 -0.10
N ASP A 231 5.27 4.30 -0.77
CA ASP A 231 5.34 4.40 -2.22
C ASP A 231 5.39 5.86 -2.66
N LYS A 232 6.11 6.10 -3.75
CA LYS A 232 6.27 7.42 -4.34
C LYS A 232 6.41 7.32 -5.85
N TYR A 233 5.58 8.09 -6.56
CA TYR A 233 5.75 8.29 -7.99
C TYR A 233 6.92 9.21 -8.26
N LEU A 234 7.72 8.87 -9.27
CA LEU A 234 8.91 9.59 -9.72
C LEU A 234 8.76 9.93 -11.21
N PHE A 235 9.46 11.01 -11.64
CA PHE A 235 9.54 11.42 -13.04
C PHE A 235 8.17 11.56 -13.72
N ASP A 236 7.30 12.42 -13.14
CA ASP A 236 5.95 12.70 -13.63
C ASP A 236 5.09 11.42 -13.79
N GLU A 237 5.17 10.51 -12.80
CA GLU A 237 4.49 9.22 -12.74
C GLU A 237 5.00 8.18 -13.78
N PHE A 238 6.17 8.40 -14.37
CA PHE A 238 6.80 7.42 -15.26
C PHE A 238 7.08 6.12 -14.51
N MET A 239 7.50 6.20 -13.24
CA MET A 239 7.68 5.04 -12.39
C MET A 239 7.27 5.31 -10.95
N GLN A 240 6.99 4.25 -10.19
CA GLN A 240 6.71 4.27 -8.77
C GLN A 240 7.79 3.47 -8.04
N PHE A 241 8.49 4.13 -7.12
CA PHE A 241 9.29 3.44 -6.12
C PHE A 241 8.36 2.98 -5.00
N TYR A 242 8.57 1.76 -4.49
CA TYR A 242 7.88 1.26 -3.31
C TYR A 242 8.82 0.52 -2.37
N HIS A 243 8.48 0.56 -1.10
CA HIS A 243 9.15 -0.18 -0.05
C HIS A 243 8.11 -0.62 0.98
N ARG A 244 8.08 -1.91 1.25
CA ARG A 244 7.28 -2.52 2.30
C ARG A 244 8.18 -3.27 3.24
N GLN A 245 7.90 -3.17 4.52
CA GLN A 245 8.58 -3.93 5.55
C GLN A 245 7.57 -4.36 6.60
N ASN A 246 7.65 -5.62 7.01
CA ASN A 246 6.95 -6.16 8.16
C ASN A 246 7.95 -6.86 9.05
N GLY A 247 7.74 -6.82 10.37
CA GLY A 247 8.58 -7.55 11.28
C GLY A 247 7.89 -7.88 12.59
N LEU A 248 8.44 -8.86 13.25
CA LEU A 248 8.05 -9.33 14.58
C LEU A 248 9.32 -9.44 15.44
N MET A 249 9.23 -9.11 16.69
CA MET A 249 10.28 -9.30 17.70
C MET A 249 9.64 -9.93 18.93
N SER A 250 10.09 -11.11 19.30
CA SER A 250 9.59 -11.84 20.45
C SER A 250 9.91 -11.12 21.75
N PHE A 251 8.95 -11.05 22.69
CA PHE A 251 9.21 -10.55 24.05
C PHE A 251 9.89 -11.59 24.94
N ASN A 252 9.90 -12.87 24.54
CA ASN A 252 10.56 -13.93 25.28
C ASN A 252 12.07 -13.96 25.00
N ASP A 253 12.47 -13.68 23.77
CA ASP A 253 13.87 -13.52 23.34
C ASP A 253 13.97 -12.35 22.35
N TYR A 254 14.64 -11.27 22.74
CA TYR A 254 14.80 -10.09 21.89
C TYR A 254 15.72 -10.30 20.69
N ASN A 255 16.42 -11.44 20.60
CA ASN A 255 17.20 -11.79 19.42
C ASN A 255 16.37 -12.57 18.39
N ASP A 256 15.24 -13.12 18.81
CA ASP A 256 14.24 -13.71 17.93
C ASP A 256 13.47 -12.59 17.22
N ILE A 257 14.05 -12.13 16.12
CA ILE A 257 13.54 -11.07 15.25
C ILE A 257 13.40 -11.65 13.86
N VAL A 258 12.18 -11.58 13.33
CA VAL A 258 11.89 -11.93 11.92
C VAL A 258 11.42 -10.68 11.20
N TRP A 259 11.95 -10.40 10.01
CA TRP A 259 11.43 -9.33 9.19
C TRP A 259 11.56 -9.63 7.69
N ASN A 260 10.58 -9.16 6.95
CA ASN A 260 10.50 -9.25 5.50
C ASN A 260 10.44 -7.86 4.88
N THR A 261 11.16 -7.68 3.79
CA THR A 261 11.22 -6.41 3.06
C THR A 261 11.04 -6.66 1.57
N TRP A 262 10.16 -5.87 0.95
CA TRP A 262 9.94 -5.82 -0.50
C TRP A 262 10.25 -4.41 -0.97
N THR A 263 11.27 -4.28 -1.80
CA THR A 263 11.69 -2.97 -2.35
C THR A 263 11.77 -3.06 -3.86
N GLY A 264 11.13 -2.13 -4.56
CA GLY A 264 11.10 -2.24 -6.00
C GLY A 264 10.66 -0.99 -6.72
N LEU A 265 10.60 -1.15 -8.05
CA LEU A 265 10.11 -0.15 -8.99
C LEU A 265 8.94 -0.74 -9.78
N ARG A 266 7.94 0.09 -10.04
CA ARG A 266 6.79 -0.23 -10.89
C ARG A 266 6.72 0.77 -12.01
N PHE A 267 6.44 0.27 -13.21
CA PHE A 267 6.29 1.05 -14.43
C PHE A 267 4.86 0.89 -14.92
N PRO A 268 3.97 1.89 -14.69
CA PRO A 268 2.62 1.84 -15.22
C PRO A 268 2.63 1.74 -16.74
N LEU A 269 1.92 0.76 -17.28
CA LEU A 269 1.77 0.51 -18.70
C LEU A 269 0.33 0.87 -19.13
N VAL A 270 0.06 0.64 -20.41
CA VAL A 270 -1.29 0.83 -20.97
C VAL A 270 -2.27 -0.22 -20.45
N TYR A 271 -3.56 0.12 -20.44
CA TYR A 271 -4.68 -0.77 -20.03
C TYR A 271 -4.61 -1.30 -18.59
N GLY A 272 -3.85 -0.64 -17.72
CA GLY A 272 -3.74 -1.03 -16.31
C GLY A 272 -2.68 -2.11 -16.03
N PHE A 273 -1.92 -2.54 -17.03
CA PHE A 273 -0.76 -3.38 -16.81
C PHE A 273 0.35 -2.60 -16.12
N VAL A 274 1.14 -3.30 -15.32
CA VAL A 274 2.29 -2.74 -14.60
C VAL A 274 3.44 -3.71 -14.77
N ALA A 275 4.57 -3.22 -15.28
CA ALA A 275 5.83 -3.96 -15.17
C ALA A 275 6.47 -3.63 -13.83
N SER A 276 7.06 -4.60 -13.15
CA SER A 276 7.74 -4.40 -11.88
C SER A 276 9.08 -5.11 -11.81
N THR A 277 9.96 -4.55 -11.00
CA THR A 277 11.17 -5.23 -10.51
C THR A 277 11.19 -5.08 -9.00
N GLU A 278 11.51 -6.16 -8.29
CA GLU A 278 11.46 -6.22 -6.83
C GLU A 278 12.67 -6.99 -6.31
N VAL A 279 13.17 -6.54 -5.17
CA VAL A 279 14.11 -7.29 -4.32
C VAL A 279 13.38 -7.60 -3.02
N GLN A 280 13.25 -8.87 -2.75
CA GLN A 280 12.75 -9.38 -1.48
C GLN A 280 13.92 -9.76 -0.59
N THR A 281 13.83 -9.42 0.69
CA THR A 281 14.81 -9.81 1.70
C THR A 281 14.05 -10.31 2.92
N GLU A 282 14.41 -11.49 3.35
CA GLU A 282 13.94 -12.10 4.58
C GLU A 282 15.10 -12.24 5.56
N TYR A 283 14.83 -11.97 6.82
CA TYR A 283 15.75 -12.15 7.92
C TYR A 283 15.04 -12.89 9.05
N ASP A 284 15.66 -13.97 9.51
CA ASP A 284 15.24 -14.75 10.66
C ASP A 284 16.43 -14.86 11.63
N GLY A 285 16.29 -14.26 12.82
CA GLY A 285 17.35 -14.18 13.82
C GLY A 285 17.62 -15.54 14.51
N ASP A 286 16.63 -16.43 14.56
CA ASP A 286 16.78 -17.76 15.16
C ASP A 286 17.52 -18.71 14.22
N ALA A 287 17.27 -18.64 12.92
CA ALA A 287 17.97 -19.45 11.93
C ALA A 287 19.50 -19.24 11.91
N ALA A 288 19.97 -18.05 12.34
CA ALA A 288 21.40 -17.75 12.42
C ALA A 288 22.11 -18.43 13.61
N ARG A 289 21.36 -18.90 14.62
CA ARG A 289 21.93 -19.59 15.79
C ARG A 289 22.20 -21.07 15.52
N ASP A 290 21.33 -21.71 14.76
CA ASP A 290 21.48 -23.13 14.43
C ASP A 290 22.61 -23.37 13.41
N ALA A 291 23.02 -22.33 12.66
CA ALA A 291 24.13 -22.40 11.71
C ALA A 291 25.53 -22.36 12.36
N ASP A 292 25.64 -21.82 13.59
CA ASP A 292 26.93 -21.78 14.33
C ASP A 292 27.23 -23.06 15.13
N ASP A 293 26.25 -23.97 15.24
CA ASP A 293 26.39 -25.26 15.95
C ASP A 293 26.64 -26.47 15.01
N LEU A 294 26.86 -26.24 13.71
CA LEU A 294 27.25 -27.19 12.70
C LEU A 294 28.73 -26.96 12.28
#